data_e8dd20d749fe37f755579a79b44ee5bf
#
_entry.id   e8dd20d749fe37f755579a79b44ee5bf
#
_cell.length_a   1.000
_cell.length_b   1.000
_cell.length_c   1.000
_cell.angle_alpha   90.00
_cell.angle_beta   90.00
_cell.angle_gamma   90.00
#
_symmetry.space_group_name_H-M   'P 1'
#
loop_
_entity.id
_entity.type
_entity.pdbx_description
1 polymer ?
#
loop_
_entity_poly.entity_id
_entity_poly.type
_entity_poly.pdbx_seq_one_letter_code
_entity_poly.pdbx_strand_id
1 'polypeptide(L)'
;MNNSKQLPLFIAISCLIFLLITGCSDDSLNIQSQVEFDSKIDEEKTTDFNEDRNLYFGDTHVHTKYSFDAYIFGTTASPDDAYSFAKGAPIKHPLGFDMQLSEPLDFYAVTDHGFFLGMFEKLADTSHPASSLPGADPYHDINAPGNTGIDS
;
A
#
# COMPACT_ATOMS: atom_id res chain seq x y z
N MET A 1 -21.56 -69.75 24.57
CA MET A 1 -22.89 -69.15 24.77
C MET A 1 -22.81 -67.66 24.55
N ASN A 2 -23.59 -67.15 23.64
CA ASN A 2 -23.98 -65.80 23.32
C ASN A 2 -23.02 -64.88 22.55
N ASN A 3 -23.03 -65.03 21.25
CA ASN A 3 -22.58 -64.09 20.23
C ASN A 3 -23.73 -63.49 19.41
N SER A 4 -24.72 -62.86 20.06
CA SER A 4 -25.90 -62.38 19.31
C SER A 4 -26.35 -60.94 19.56
N LYS A 5 -25.49 -60.07 20.12
CA LYS A 5 -25.87 -58.67 20.42
C LYS A 5 -25.00 -57.55 19.81
N GLN A 6 -24.09 -57.90 18.92
CA GLN A 6 -23.19 -56.86 18.32
C GLN A 6 -23.67 -56.39 16.92
N LEU A 7 -24.56 -57.11 16.25
CA LEU A 7 -24.94 -56.79 14.87
C LEU A 7 -25.79 -55.52 14.68
N PRO A 8 -26.71 -55.16 15.57
CA PRO A 8 -27.53 -53.96 15.35
C PRO A 8 -26.80 -52.63 15.53
N LEU A 9 -25.70 -52.64 16.31
CA LEU A 9 -24.95 -51.38 16.58
C LEU A 9 -24.11 -50.93 15.38
N PHE A 10 -23.51 -51.85 14.64
CA PHE A 10 -22.72 -51.54 13.45
C PHE A 10 -23.58 -51.07 12.29
N ILE A 11 -24.78 -51.62 12.13
CA ILE A 11 -25.74 -51.18 11.10
C ILE A 11 -26.28 -49.79 11.40
N ALA A 12 -26.52 -49.46 12.68
CA ALA A 12 -26.99 -48.15 13.08
C ALA A 12 -25.91 -47.06 12.88
N ILE A 13 -24.64 -47.38 13.18
CA ILE A 13 -23.52 -46.46 12.97
C ILE A 13 -23.25 -46.28 11.48
N SER A 14 -23.36 -47.31 10.65
CA SER A 14 -23.17 -47.23 9.19
C SER A 14 -24.26 -46.36 8.53
N CYS A 15 -25.53 -46.46 8.97
CA CYS A 15 -26.60 -45.60 8.48
C CYS A 15 -26.44 -44.14 8.93
N LEU A 16 -25.91 -43.90 10.14
CA LEU A 16 -25.69 -42.56 10.65
C LEU A 16 -24.54 -41.85 9.91
N ILE A 17 -23.48 -42.59 9.56
CA ILE A 17 -22.35 -42.06 8.77
C ILE A 17 -22.77 -41.77 7.31
N PHE A 18 -23.69 -42.57 6.74
CA PHE A 18 -24.15 -42.33 5.38
C PHE A 18 -25.11 -41.12 5.26
N LEU A 19 -25.79 -40.76 6.35
CA LEU A 19 -26.64 -39.55 6.40
C LEU A 19 -25.87 -38.25 6.56
N LEU A 20 -24.56 -38.30 6.94
CA LEU A 20 -23.72 -37.13 7.08
C LEU A 20 -22.92 -36.75 5.82
N ILE A 21 -22.98 -37.57 4.75
CA ILE A 21 -22.23 -37.34 3.51
C ILE A 21 -23.13 -36.80 2.37
N THR A 22 -24.44 -36.67 2.58
CA THR A 22 -25.37 -36.08 1.59
C THR A 22 -25.61 -34.58 1.82
N GLY A 23 -24.66 -33.90 2.40
CA GLY A 23 -24.53 -32.44 2.34
C GLY A 23 -23.82 -32.04 1.06
N CYS A 24 -24.29 -32.42 -0.11
CA CYS A 24 -23.99 -31.69 -1.33
C CYS A 24 -24.68 -30.34 -1.19
N SER A 25 -23.93 -29.34 -0.74
CA SER A 25 -24.28 -27.95 -0.96
C SER A 25 -24.39 -27.74 -2.47
N ASP A 26 -25.51 -27.24 -2.92
CA ASP A 26 -25.75 -26.84 -4.30
C ASP A 26 -24.82 -25.68 -4.67
N ASP A 27 -23.55 -25.97 -5.00
CA ASP A 27 -22.63 -24.99 -5.58
C ASP A 27 -23.17 -24.39 -6.89
N SER A 28 -24.06 -25.11 -7.56
CA SER A 28 -24.75 -24.63 -8.77
C SER A 28 -25.70 -23.44 -8.49
N LEU A 29 -26.38 -23.41 -7.35
CA LEU A 29 -27.26 -22.29 -6.98
C LEU A 29 -26.43 -21.05 -6.59
N ASN A 30 -25.24 -21.23 -6.00
CA ASN A 30 -24.36 -20.13 -5.63
C ASN A 30 -23.70 -19.50 -6.86
N ILE A 31 -23.30 -20.30 -7.84
CA ILE A 31 -22.73 -19.82 -9.10
C ILE A 31 -23.80 -19.05 -9.89
N GLN A 32 -25.02 -19.55 -9.95
CA GLN A 32 -26.12 -18.89 -10.67
C GLN A 32 -26.46 -17.54 -10.04
N SER A 33 -26.49 -17.44 -8.69
CA SER A 33 -26.75 -16.18 -7.98
C SER A 33 -25.61 -15.17 -8.14
N GLN A 34 -24.37 -15.62 -8.21
CA GLN A 34 -23.21 -14.75 -8.46
C GLN A 34 -23.21 -14.21 -9.90
N VAL A 35 -23.49 -15.06 -10.88
CA VAL A 35 -23.59 -14.65 -12.29
C VAL A 35 -24.74 -13.65 -12.50
N GLU A 36 -25.88 -13.86 -11.84
CA GLU A 36 -27.02 -12.94 -11.91
C GLU A 36 -26.72 -11.60 -11.18
N PHE A 37 -25.97 -11.64 -10.07
CA PHE A 37 -25.54 -10.45 -9.36
C PHE A 37 -24.51 -9.65 -10.18
N ASP A 38 -23.50 -10.32 -10.75
CA ASP A 38 -22.49 -9.69 -11.60
C ASP A 38 -23.10 -9.10 -12.87
N SER A 39 -24.07 -9.79 -13.49
CA SER A 39 -24.76 -9.26 -14.67
C SER A 39 -25.63 -8.04 -14.35
N LYS A 40 -26.23 -7.97 -13.16
CA LYS A 40 -26.99 -6.80 -12.71
C LYS A 40 -26.06 -5.61 -12.38
N ILE A 41 -24.86 -5.86 -11.84
CA ILE A 41 -23.87 -4.82 -11.61
C ILE A 41 -23.42 -4.23 -12.94
N ASP A 42 -23.19 -5.04 -13.96
CA ASP A 42 -22.78 -4.57 -15.28
C ASP A 42 -23.90 -3.81 -16.00
N GLU A 43 -25.17 -4.22 -15.86
CA GLU A 43 -26.32 -3.47 -16.41
C GLU A 43 -26.55 -2.14 -15.66
N GLU A 44 -26.43 -2.12 -14.32
CA GLU A 44 -26.61 -0.92 -13.53
C GLU A 44 -25.45 0.09 -13.77
N LYS A 45 -24.24 -0.42 -14.03
CA LYS A 45 -23.07 0.38 -14.37
C LYS A 45 -23.17 1.01 -15.74
N THR A 46 -23.86 0.38 -16.70
CA THR A 46 -24.07 0.92 -18.04
C THR A 46 -25.18 1.96 -18.12
N THR A 47 -26.15 1.96 -17.19
CA THR A 47 -27.26 2.93 -17.18
C THR A 47 -26.88 4.31 -16.63
N ASP A 48 -25.79 4.42 -15.85
CA ASP A 48 -25.28 5.69 -15.33
C ASP A 48 -23.94 6.09 -15.99
N PHE A 49 -23.64 5.53 -17.15
CA PHE A 49 -22.45 5.92 -17.90
C PHE A 49 -22.59 7.38 -18.36
N ASN A 50 -21.62 8.20 -17.95
CA ASN A 50 -21.48 9.58 -18.37
C ASN A 50 -20.14 9.72 -19.09
N GLU A 51 -20.17 10.08 -20.37
CA GLU A 51 -18.97 10.24 -21.20
C GLU A 51 -18.02 11.33 -20.67
N ASP A 52 -18.53 12.26 -19.83
CA ASP A 52 -17.73 13.30 -19.20
C ASP A 52 -17.10 12.85 -17.86
N ARG A 53 -17.35 11.62 -17.41
CA ARG A 53 -16.72 11.04 -16.22
C ARG A 53 -15.37 10.45 -16.59
N ASN A 54 -14.31 11.13 -16.20
CA ASN A 54 -12.94 10.66 -16.34
C ASN A 54 -12.40 10.13 -14.99
N LEU A 55 -11.57 9.12 -15.06
CA LEU A 55 -10.82 8.63 -13.93
C LEU A 55 -9.47 9.35 -13.87
N TYR A 56 -9.20 10.01 -12.77
CA TYR A 56 -7.96 10.74 -12.54
C TYR A 56 -7.16 10.09 -11.42
N PHE A 57 -5.85 9.96 -11.61
CA PHE A 57 -4.91 9.42 -10.63
C PHE A 57 -3.96 10.48 -10.14
N GLY A 58 -3.78 10.58 -8.86
CA GLY A 58 -2.87 11.56 -8.27
C GLY A 58 -2.69 11.42 -6.78
N ASP A 59 -1.89 12.29 -6.19
CA ASP A 59 -1.62 12.32 -4.77
C ASP A 59 -1.62 13.77 -4.27
N THR A 60 -2.26 14.01 -3.14
CA THR A 60 -2.33 15.32 -2.46
C THR A 60 -1.72 15.30 -1.06
N HIS A 61 -1.00 14.23 -0.71
CA HIS A 61 -0.33 14.11 0.59
C HIS A 61 1.10 13.60 0.38
N VAL A 62 1.98 14.51 0.01
CA VAL A 62 3.36 14.19 -0.36
C VAL A 62 4.33 15.03 0.48
N HIS A 63 5.28 14.36 1.11
CA HIS A 63 6.35 14.97 1.88
C HIS A 63 7.67 14.86 1.13
N THR A 64 8.47 15.92 1.19
CA THR A 64 9.80 15.99 0.57
C THR A 64 10.90 16.09 1.64
N LYS A 65 12.16 16.28 1.22
CA LYS A 65 13.26 16.50 2.17
C LYS A 65 13.04 17.70 3.10
N TYR A 66 12.06 18.56 2.83
CA TYR A 66 11.74 19.69 3.69
C TYR A 66 10.83 19.31 4.86
N SER A 67 10.09 18.20 4.79
CA SER A 67 9.41 17.63 5.95
C SER A 67 10.40 16.90 6.85
N PHE A 68 10.35 17.19 8.14
CA PHE A 68 11.27 16.59 9.12
C PHE A 68 11.18 15.06 9.14
N ASP A 69 9.97 14.52 9.09
CA ASP A 69 9.67 13.10 9.11
C ASP A 69 10.17 12.40 7.83
N ALA A 70 9.90 12.95 6.66
CA ALA A 70 10.39 12.41 5.42
C ALA A 70 11.93 12.39 5.36
N TYR A 71 12.56 13.50 5.79
CA TYR A 71 14.02 13.62 5.77
C TYR A 71 14.71 12.60 6.67
N ILE A 72 14.26 12.45 7.93
CA ILE A 72 14.88 11.49 8.87
C ILE A 72 14.68 10.02 8.46
N PHE A 73 13.69 9.74 7.62
CA PHE A 73 13.45 8.40 7.04
C PHE A 73 14.06 8.23 5.64
N GLY A 74 14.95 9.12 5.22
CA GLY A 74 15.77 8.93 4.04
C GLY A 74 15.29 9.65 2.77
N THR A 75 14.24 10.48 2.83
CA THR A 75 13.81 11.25 1.66
C THR A 75 14.78 12.39 1.37
N THR A 76 15.41 12.35 0.20
CA THR A 76 16.35 13.39 -0.28
C THR A 76 15.79 14.22 -1.43
N ALA A 77 14.64 13.84 -1.98
CA ALA A 77 14.00 14.56 -3.06
C ALA A 77 13.45 15.91 -2.60
N SER A 78 13.75 16.96 -3.38
CA SER A 78 13.17 18.29 -3.20
C SER A 78 11.73 18.36 -3.72
N PRO A 79 10.97 19.44 -3.44
CA PRO A 79 9.67 19.67 -4.07
C PRO A 79 9.73 19.67 -5.59
N ASP A 80 10.78 20.22 -6.20
CA ASP A 80 10.96 20.24 -7.65
C ASP A 80 11.19 18.83 -8.21
N ASP A 81 11.96 17.99 -7.51
CA ASP A 81 12.13 16.57 -7.87
C ASP A 81 10.80 15.82 -7.77
N ALA A 82 10.03 16.07 -6.71
CA ALA A 82 8.72 15.44 -6.52
C ALA A 82 7.74 15.81 -7.65
N TYR A 83 7.67 17.08 -8.04
CA TYR A 83 6.84 17.49 -9.18
C TYR A 83 7.37 16.97 -10.52
N SER A 84 8.68 16.85 -10.68
CA SER A 84 9.28 16.25 -11.87
C SER A 84 8.93 14.77 -11.96
N PHE A 85 9.00 14.03 -10.86
CA PHE A 85 8.61 12.63 -10.77
C PHE A 85 7.13 12.45 -11.09
N ALA A 86 6.24 13.27 -10.52
CA ALA A 86 4.81 13.22 -10.79
C ALA A 86 4.48 13.44 -12.29
N LYS A 87 5.32 14.21 -13.00
CA LYS A 87 5.22 14.42 -14.46
C LYS A 87 5.88 13.31 -15.28
N GLY A 88 6.36 12.25 -14.64
CA GLY A 88 6.97 11.10 -15.31
C GLY A 88 8.47 11.20 -15.56
N ALA A 89 9.18 12.21 -15.01
CA ALA A 89 10.63 12.25 -15.07
C ALA A 89 11.25 11.26 -14.06
N PRO A 90 12.40 10.63 -14.37
CA PRO A 90 13.11 9.80 -13.42
C PRO A 90 13.73 10.66 -12.30
N ILE A 91 13.73 10.15 -11.07
CA ILE A 91 14.47 10.69 -9.94
C ILE A 91 15.36 9.61 -9.31
N LYS A 92 16.40 10.03 -8.58
CA LYS A 92 17.28 9.09 -7.87
C LYS A 92 16.67 8.70 -6.53
N HIS A 93 16.60 7.38 -6.31
CA HIS A 93 16.39 6.84 -4.98
C HIS A 93 17.65 7.05 -4.12
N PRO A 94 17.56 7.26 -2.79
CA PRO A 94 18.74 7.40 -1.91
C PRO A 94 19.75 6.26 -2.04
N LEU A 95 19.32 5.05 -2.38
CA LEU A 95 20.19 3.90 -2.67
C LEU A 95 20.85 3.92 -4.07
N GLY A 96 20.65 4.99 -4.85
CA GLY A 96 21.38 5.24 -6.10
C GLY A 96 20.75 4.71 -7.39
N PHE A 97 19.64 4.00 -7.34
CA PHE A 97 18.91 3.59 -8.56
C PHE A 97 17.90 4.65 -9.01
N ASP A 98 17.52 4.61 -10.28
CA ASP A 98 16.48 5.49 -10.82
C ASP A 98 15.09 4.94 -10.53
N MET A 99 14.18 5.83 -10.15
CA MET A 99 12.75 5.58 -10.00
C MET A 99 11.98 6.46 -10.98
N GLN A 100 10.99 5.88 -11.64
CA GLN A 100 10.16 6.60 -12.59
C GLN A 100 8.76 6.02 -12.60
N LEU A 101 7.74 6.86 -12.70
CA LEU A 101 6.37 6.41 -12.94
C LEU A 101 6.22 5.90 -14.37
N SER A 102 5.39 4.88 -14.57
CA SER A 102 5.04 4.37 -15.90
C SER A 102 4.24 5.40 -16.71
N GLU A 103 3.43 6.20 -16.03
CA GLU A 103 2.63 7.28 -16.57
C GLU A 103 2.60 8.47 -15.61
N PRO A 104 2.53 9.72 -16.11
CA PRO A 104 2.38 10.90 -15.26
C PRO A 104 1.09 10.86 -14.45
N LEU A 105 1.11 11.49 -13.28
CA LEU A 105 -0.09 11.71 -12.48
C LEU A 105 -0.91 12.88 -13.02
N ASP A 106 -2.25 12.78 -12.92
CA ASP A 106 -3.17 13.83 -13.34
C ASP A 106 -3.18 15.02 -12.40
N PHE A 107 -2.99 14.76 -11.10
CA PHE A 107 -2.89 15.82 -10.08
C PHE A 107 -1.88 15.43 -8.99
N TYR A 108 -1.24 16.44 -8.40
CA TYR A 108 -0.19 16.23 -7.40
C TYR A 108 0.00 17.47 -6.55
N ALA A 109 0.16 17.29 -5.24
CA ALA A 109 0.45 18.38 -4.32
C ALA A 109 1.49 17.96 -3.28
N VAL A 110 2.59 18.72 -3.19
CA VAL A 110 3.54 18.63 -2.09
C VAL A 110 2.94 19.32 -0.87
N THR A 111 2.92 18.61 0.26
CA THR A 111 2.29 19.02 1.52
C THR A 111 3.25 18.86 2.70
N ASP A 112 4.45 19.39 2.57
CA ASP A 112 5.46 19.36 3.62
C ASP A 112 4.96 19.99 4.93
N HIS A 113 5.40 19.44 6.07
CA HIS A 113 5.12 20.04 7.38
C HIS A 113 5.70 21.46 7.48
N GLY A 114 4.86 22.43 7.86
CA GLY A 114 5.27 23.81 8.04
C GLY A 114 6.20 24.02 9.24
N PHE A 115 6.07 23.21 10.31
CA PHE A 115 6.99 23.25 11.44
C PHE A 115 8.29 22.49 11.10
N PHE A 116 9.42 23.07 11.47
CA PHE A 116 10.76 22.57 11.15
C PHE A 116 11.04 22.41 9.64
N LEU A 117 10.31 23.15 8.79
CA LEU A 117 10.45 23.08 7.34
C LEU A 117 11.92 23.29 6.89
N GLY A 118 12.51 22.25 6.29
CA GLY A 118 13.89 22.27 5.80
C GLY A 118 14.98 22.38 6.89
N MET A 119 14.61 22.29 8.18
CA MET A 119 15.58 22.45 9.27
C MET A 119 16.49 21.25 9.40
N PHE A 120 15.97 20.03 9.27
CA PHE A 120 16.75 18.82 9.50
C PHE A 120 17.86 18.62 8.46
N GLU A 121 17.64 19.01 7.21
CA GLU A 121 18.69 19.05 6.19
C GLU A 121 19.87 19.94 6.64
N LYS A 122 19.57 21.09 7.26
CA LYS A 122 20.59 22.05 7.73
C LYS A 122 21.27 21.59 9.02
N LEU A 123 20.58 20.85 9.89
CA LEU A 123 21.18 20.23 11.07
C LEU A 123 22.13 19.10 10.68
N ALA A 124 21.78 18.35 9.65
CA ALA A 124 22.54 17.21 9.15
C ALA A 124 23.82 17.64 8.40
N ASP A 125 23.79 18.77 7.73
CA ASP A 125 24.94 19.32 7.00
C ASP A 125 25.95 19.89 8.00
N THR A 126 27.02 19.15 8.29
CA THR A 126 28.09 19.56 9.23
C THR A 126 28.85 20.80 8.79
N SER A 127 28.71 21.21 7.53
CA SER A 127 29.27 22.50 7.02
C SER A 127 28.33 23.68 7.28
N HIS A 128 27.07 23.46 7.61
CA HIS A 128 26.08 24.50 7.84
C HIS A 128 26.14 24.98 9.31
N PRO A 129 26.07 26.31 9.61
CA PRO A 129 26.10 26.83 10.98
C PRO A 129 25.05 26.23 11.92
N ALA A 130 23.90 25.79 11.43
CA ALA A 130 22.85 25.18 12.23
C ALA A 130 23.27 23.84 12.85
N SER A 131 24.23 23.13 12.27
CA SER A 131 24.73 21.85 12.80
C SER A 131 25.47 22.03 14.15
N SER A 132 25.87 23.26 14.49
CA SER A 132 26.51 23.59 15.79
C SER A 132 25.49 23.92 16.88
N LEU A 133 24.19 23.90 16.62
CA LEU A 133 23.15 24.15 17.62
C LEU A 133 23.09 22.99 18.65
N PRO A 134 22.77 23.29 19.93
CA PRO A 134 22.59 22.26 20.91
C PRO A 134 21.52 21.24 20.47
N GLY A 135 21.87 19.95 20.46
CA GLY A 135 20.99 18.86 20.04
C GLY A 135 21.02 18.55 18.54
N ALA A 136 21.92 19.17 17.76
CA ALA A 136 22.09 18.85 16.34
C ALA A 136 22.89 17.55 16.09
N ASP A 137 23.79 17.18 17.03
CA ASP A 137 24.70 16.04 16.86
C ASP A 137 24.05 14.72 16.39
N PRO A 138 22.85 14.32 16.89
CA PRO A 138 22.20 13.08 16.43
C PRO A 138 21.79 13.08 14.96
N TYR A 139 21.75 14.23 14.33
CA TYR A 139 21.30 14.40 12.94
C TYR A 139 22.47 14.56 11.96
N HIS A 140 23.72 14.68 12.47
CA HIS A 140 24.87 14.85 11.60
C HIS A 140 24.99 13.72 10.59
N ASP A 141 25.24 14.09 9.36
CA ASP A 141 25.45 13.18 8.21
C ASP A 141 24.28 12.23 7.92
N ILE A 142 23.10 12.40 8.51
CA ILE A 142 21.90 11.69 8.08
C ILE A 142 21.68 11.96 6.59
N ASN A 143 21.47 10.90 5.83
CA ASN A 143 21.30 10.92 4.36
C ASN A 143 22.55 11.35 3.57
N ALA A 144 23.71 11.46 4.20
CA ALA A 144 24.97 11.62 3.48
C ALA A 144 25.27 10.36 2.63
N PRO A 145 26.05 10.48 1.54
CA PRO A 145 26.47 9.32 0.77
C PRO A 145 27.13 8.25 1.66
N GLY A 146 26.56 7.06 1.69
CA GLY A 146 27.00 5.94 2.55
C GLY A 146 26.39 5.90 3.96
N ASN A 147 25.52 6.85 4.30
CA ASN A 147 24.73 6.87 5.54
C ASN A 147 23.26 7.19 5.21
N THR A 148 22.57 6.27 4.60
CA THR A 148 21.19 6.48 4.12
C THR A 148 20.13 6.17 5.18
N GLY A 149 20.54 5.80 6.41
CA GLY A 149 19.60 5.41 7.49
C GLY A 149 18.83 4.10 7.23
N ILE A 150 19.05 3.48 6.07
CA ILE A 150 18.34 2.25 5.67
C ILE A 150 19.11 1.00 6.12
N ASP A 151 20.38 1.14 6.43
CA ASP A 151 21.30 0.05 6.82
C ASP A 151 21.61 0.00 8.33
N SER A 152 20.91 0.77 9.16
CA SER A 152 21.13 0.85 10.60
C SER A 152 20.06 0.15 11.43
#